data_e01aaea60515f07505de2333eb76dfb6
#
_entry.id   e01aaea60515f07505de2333eb76dfb6
#
_cell.length_a   1.000
_cell.length_b   1.000
_cell.length_c   1.000
_cell.angle_alpha   90.00
_cell.angle_beta   90.00
_cell.angle_gamma   90.00
#
_symmetry.space_group_name_H-M   'P 1'
#
loop_
_entity.id
_entity.type
_entity.pdbx_description
1 polymer ?
#
loop_
_entity_poly.entity_id
_entity_poly.type
_entity_poly.pdbx_seq_one_letter_code
_entity_poly.pdbx_strand_id
1 'polypeptide(L)'
;MSGRFTWMILASALVCAPIMAQDEEQTARNLIRQQKFAEARSVYEQLLKLDPDNVDYQLQIARLCSWMKEYARATETFDRVLKREPKNAEALVGKAYVEMWQHHYSEAEGLLAQARKLSPEDPDVEMACARLCHYQGRERAAKEHVSRALKLDPADSEAKDLQREIDPPRPVEVHLGFSQDRFSFTDAGNMGFINAGYSGEQTHVSLQYEEWSQFGERIRRAGLNLEKKVRGGWWLRGNATVGPGAVVVPRQEYAGGVSHALPHHLALDLDYQLMRFRAADVHLASPALTYYFTKPVWVTATYYNSWTEWRTGATPGQVNHSWAGQYYQQVARPVVLHVGYARGSEAFEALTIDRLGIFQANTYLAGVELHITRAYSAEFFGSYQVRSNDQHQTSFGVNFTVKQ
;
A
#
# COMPACT_ATOMS: atom_id res chain seq x y z
N MET A 1 12.44 14.26 -79.13
CA MET A 1 12.33 14.84 -77.74
C MET A 1 11.45 13.94 -76.87
N SER A 2 11.85 12.69 -76.59
CA SER A 2 11.03 11.77 -75.79
C SER A 2 11.77 10.93 -74.76
N GLY A 3 13.05 11.28 -74.47
CA GLY A 3 13.88 10.50 -73.52
C GLY A 3 14.07 11.09 -72.15
N ARG A 4 13.65 12.33 -71.87
CA ARG A 4 13.91 13.03 -70.58
C ARG A 4 12.78 12.94 -69.54
N PHE A 5 11.57 12.54 -69.97
CA PHE A 5 10.40 12.46 -69.06
C PHE A 5 10.32 11.14 -68.27
N THR A 6 10.87 10.05 -68.82
CA THR A 6 10.80 8.71 -68.20
C THR A 6 11.75 8.56 -66.98
N TRP A 7 12.84 9.31 -66.94
CA TRP A 7 13.79 9.27 -65.81
C TRP A 7 13.33 10.08 -64.61
N MET A 8 12.51 11.11 -64.75
CA MET A 8 11.98 11.91 -63.62
C MET A 8 10.88 11.19 -62.87
N ILE A 9 10.10 10.32 -63.49
CA ILE A 9 9.05 9.54 -62.81
C ILE A 9 9.64 8.38 -62.01
N LEU A 10 10.72 7.76 -62.47
CA LEU A 10 11.44 6.71 -61.74
C LEU A 10 12.21 7.25 -60.50
N ALA A 11 12.77 8.46 -60.61
CA ALA A 11 13.46 9.09 -59.48
C ALA A 11 12.49 9.55 -58.35
N SER A 12 11.27 10.00 -58.72
CA SER A 12 10.26 10.39 -57.71
C SER A 12 9.63 9.18 -56.99
N ALA A 13 9.49 8.04 -57.65
CA ALA A 13 9.02 6.80 -57.02
C ALA A 13 10.02 6.21 -56.05
N LEU A 14 11.33 6.37 -56.28
CA LEU A 14 12.40 5.84 -55.40
C LEU A 14 12.55 6.64 -54.12
N VAL A 15 12.15 7.92 -54.07
CA VAL A 15 12.24 8.78 -52.88
C VAL A 15 10.97 8.72 -52.00
N CYS A 16 9.80 8.39 -52.60
CA CYS A 16 8.54 8.29 -51.85
C CYS A 16 8.37 6.97 -51.09
N ALA A 17 8.97 5.88 -51.52
CA ALA A 17 8.79 4.58 -50.91
C ALA A 17 9.30 4.51 -49.43
N PRO A 18 10.46 5.03 -49.08
CA PRO A 18 10.95 5.01 -47.67
C PRO A 18 10.15 5.94 -46.74
N ILE A 19 9.57 7.03 -47.26
CA ILE A 19 8.75 7.96 -46.43
C ILE A 19 7.41 7.31 -46.11
N MET A 20 6.77 6.62 -47.06
CA MET A 20 5.51 5.89 -46.78
C MET A 20 5.70 4.72 -45.83
N ALA A 21 6.83 4.00 -45.93
CA ALA A 21 7.14 2.91 -45.02
C ALA A 21 7.34 3.40 -43.55
N GLN A 22 7.93 4.58 -43.34
CA GLN A 22 8.06 5.20 -42.01
C GLN A 22 6.72 5.60 -41.40
N ASP A 23 5.79 6.14 -42.21
CA ASP A 23 4.45 6.52 -41.73
C ASP A 23 3.62 5.28 -41.35
N GLU A 24 3.73 4.19 -42.15
CA GLU A 24 3.06 2.92 -41.81
C GLU A 24 3.66 2.25 -40.57
N GLU A 25 4.98 2.27 -40.40
CA GLU A 25 5.64 1.76 -39.21
C GLU A 25 5.20 2.55 -37.94
N GLN A 26 5.13 3.88 -38.03
CA GLN A 26 4.63 4.70 -36.95
C GLN A 26 3.16 4.39 -36.63
N THR A 27 2.36 4.12 -37.62
CA THR A 27 0.96 3.68 -37.46
C THR A 27 0.90 2.34 -36.74
N ALA A 28 1.73 1.36 -37.14
CA ALA A 28 1.80 0.06 -36.44
C ALA A 28 2.21 0.20 -34.97
N ARG A 29 3.20 1.04 -34.68
CA ARG A 29 3.63 1.34 -33.29
C ARG A 29 2.50 1.98 -32.47
N ASN A 30 1.70 2.87 -33.06
CA ASN A 30 0.55 3.47 -32.38
C ASN A 30 -0.56 2.44 -32.11
N LEU A 31 -0.80 1.51 -33.05
CA LEU A 31 -1.74 0.41 -32.87
C LEU A 31 -1.29 -0.54 -31.75
N ILE A 32 0.01 -0.81 -31.62
CA ILE A 32 0.58 -1.59 -30.50
C ILE A 32 0.28 -0.90 -29.16
N ARG A 33 0.50 0.42 -29.05
CA ARG A 33 0.18 1.20 -27.84
C ARG A 33 -1.31 1.15 -27.47
N GLN A 34 -2.18 1.02 -28.48
CA GLN A 34 -3.63 0.85 -28.30
C GLN A 34 -4.04 -0.61 -28.07
N GLN A 35 -3.09 -1.55 -27.96
CA GLN A 35 -3.31 -3.00 -27.83
C GLN A 35 -4.08 -3.64 -29.03
N LYS A 36 -4.09 -2.97 -30.18
CA LYS A 36 -4.71 -3.46 -31.43
C LYS A 36 -3.73 -4.33 -32.21
N PHE A 37 -3.34 -5.45 -31.60
CA PHE A 37 -2.24 -6.29 -32.09
C PHE A 37 -2.49 -6.90 -33.46
N ALA A 38 -3.74 -7.30 -33.76
CA ALA A 38 -4.09 -7.86 -35.06
C ALA A 38 -3.97 -6.82 -36.21
N GLU A 39 -4.40 -5.59 -35.95
CA GLU A 39 -4.27 -4.48 -36.91
C GLU A 39 -2.79 -4.12 -37.12
N ALA A 40 -2.01 -4.00 -36.03
CA ALA A 40 -0.58 -3.74 -36.10
C ALA A 40 0.17 -4.82 -36.91
N ARG A 41 -0.16 -6.10 -36.69
CA ARG A 41 0.42 -7.22 -37.44
C ARG A 41 0.12 -7.08 -38.93
N SER A 42 -1.12 -6.75 -39.30
CA SER A 42 -1.49 -6.57 -40.72
C SER A 42 -0.65 -5.50 -41.41
N VAL A 43 -0.34 -4.40 -40.69
CA VAL A 43 0.54 -3.34 -41.20
C VAL A 43 1.97 -3.87 -41.42
N TYR A 44 2.54 -4.55 -40.42
CA TYR A 44 3.88 -5.12 -40.59
C TYR A 44 3.95 -6.21 -41.65
N GLU A 45 2.89 -7.01 -41.85
CA GLU A 45 2.79 -7.98 -42.97
C GLU A 45 2.75 -7.29 -44.33
N GLN A 46 2.14 -6.11 -44.43
CA GLN A 46 2.17 -5.30 -45.66
C GLN A 46 3.57 -4.72 -45.90
N LEU A 47 4.22 -4.17 -44.87
CA LEU A 47 5.59 -3.70 -44.96
C LEU A 47 6.56 -4.83 -45.36
N LEU A 48 6.37 -6.03 -44.79
CA LEU A 48 7.19 -7.19 -45.14
C LEU A 48 7.01 -7.67 -46.58
N LYS A 49 5.85 -7.41 -47.21
CA LYS A 49 5.68 -7.68 -48.67
C LYS A 49 6.52 -6.74 -49.53
N LEU A 50 6.77 -5.51 -49.05
CA LEU A 50 7.59 -4.53 -49.77
C LEU A 50 9.09 -4.81 -49.54
N ASP A 51 9.45 -5.28 -48.37
CA ASP A 51 10.82 -5.68 -47.99
C ASP A 51 10.81 -7.04 -47.28
N PRO A 52 10.78 -8.15 -48.07
CA PRO A 52 10.63 -9.52 -47.53
C PRO A 52 11.79 -9.99 -46.63
N ASP A 53 12.91 -9.33 -46.76
CA ASP A 53 14.13 -9.69 -46.04
C ASP A 53 14.35 -8.89 -44.74
N ASN A 54 13.45 -7.98 -44.44
CA ASN A 54 13.53 -7.13 -43.27
C ASN A 54 13.33 -7.94 -41.98
N VAL A 55 14.41 -8.09 -41.23
CA VAL A 55 14.45 -8.85 -39.96
C VAL A 55 13.62 -8.16 -38.91
N ASP A 56 13.65 -6.82 -38.83
CA ASP A 56 12.92 -6.07 -37.81
C ASP A 56 11.41 -6.26 -37.95
N TYR A 57 10.89 -6.24 -39.18
CA TYR A 57 9.46 -6.51 -39.41
C TYR A 57 9.07 -7.94 -39.07
N GLN A 58 9.96 -8.92 -39.34
CA GLN A 58 9.73 -10.30 -38.96
C GLN A 58 9.69 -10.46 -37.40
N LEU A 59 10.60 -9.79 -36.70
CA LEU A 59 10.62 -9.77 -35.23
C LEU A 59 9.35 -9.14 -34.65
N GLN A 60 8.88 -8.01 -35.21
CA GLN A 60 7.65 -7.38 -34.76
C GLN A 60 6.42 -8.29 -35.00
N ILE A 61 6.32 -8.95 -36.15
CA ILE A 61 5.26 -9.93 -36.44
C ILE A 61 5.31 -11.09 -35.43
N ALA A 62 6.50 -11.64 -35.14
CA ALA A 62 6.65 -12.71 -34.20
C ALA A 62 6.22 -12.31 -32.77
N ARG A 63 6.61 -11.12 -32.31
CA ARG A 63 6.19 -10.55 -31.03
C ARG A 63 4.67 -10.38 -30.96
N LEU A 64 4.06 -9.81 -32.01
CA LEU A 64 2.60 -9.63 -32.07
C LEU A 64 1.86 -10.97 -32.04
N CYS A 65 2.35 -11.99 -32.78
CA CYS A 65 1.81 -13.34 -32.69
C CYS A 65 1.92 -13.92 -31.27
N SER A 66 3.04 -13.67 -30.59
CA SER A 66 3.26 -14.09 -29.20
C SER A 66 2.23 -13.48 -28.26
N TRP A 67 1.98 -12.18 -28.34
CA TRP A 67 0.99 -11.48 -27.50
C TRP A 67 -0.46 -11.89 -27.80
N MET A 68 -0.75 -12.32 -29.03
CA MET A 68 -2.04 -12.90 -29.42
C MET A 68 -2.15 -14.38 -29.08
N LYS A 69 -1.13 -14.98 -28.43
CA LYS A 69 -1.06 -16.41 -28.08
C LYS A 69 -1.01 -17.35 -29.30
N GLU A 70 -0.66 -16.83 -30.46
CA GLU A 70 -0.40 -17.62 -31.67
C GLU A 70 1.02 -18.21 -31.62
N TYR A 71 1.33 -18.99 -30.58
CA TYR A 71 2.69 -19.41 -30.24
C TYR A 71 3.40 -20.21 -31.35
N ALA A 72 2.69 -21.12 -32.05
CA ALA A 72 3.26 -21.87 -33.14
C ALA A 72 3.78 -20.96 -34.27
N ARG A 73 2.99 -19.94 -34.63
CA ARG A 73 3.36 -18.96 -35.66
C ARG A 73 4.50 -18.05 -35.20
N ALA A 74 4.48 -17.66 -33.93
CA ALA A 74 5.55 -16.86 -33.35
C ALA A 74 6.89 -17.62 -33.38
N THR A 75 6.89 -18.87 -32.90
CA THR A 75 8.07 -19.74 -32.92
C THR A 75 8.61 -19.94 -34.33
N GLU A 76 7.73 -20.28 -35.31
CA GLU A 76 8.13 -20.41 -36.71
C GLU A 76 8.81 -19.14 -37.25
N THR A 77 8.28 -17.98 -36.91
CA THR A 77 8.83 -16.70 -37.38
C THR A 77 10.17 -16.39 -36.72
N PHE A 78 10.33 -16.61 -35.40
CA PHE A 78 11.63 -16.49 -34.73
C PHE A 78 12.65 -17.50 -35.28
N ASP A 79 12.26 -18.74 -35.55
CA ASP A 79 13.15 -19.73 -36.12
C ASP A 79 13.62 -19.35 -37.53
N ARG A 80 12.77 -18.71 -38.33
CA ARG A 80 13.14 -18.17 -39.64
C ARG A 80 14.20 -17.08 -39.50
N VAL A 81 14.04 -16.17 -38.55
CA VAL A 81 15.06 -15.16 -38.24
C VAL A 81 16.37 -15.81 -37.79
N LEU A 82 16.31 -16.73 -36.84
CA LEU A 82 17.49 -17.43 -36.29
C LEU A 82 18.21 -18.30 -37.32
N LYS A 83 17.51 -18.81 -38.34
CA LYS A 83 18.14 -19.54 -39.45
C LYS A 83 19.01 -18.63 -40.31
N ARG A 84 18.62 -17.36 -40.46
CA ARG A 84 19.40 -16.36 -41.22
C ARG A 84 20.46 -15.70 -40.36
N GLU A 85 20.10 -15.37 -39.12
CA GLU A 85 20.92 -14.68 -38.14
C GLU A 85 21.00 -15.49 -36.84
N PRO A 86 21.85 -16.52 -36.76
CA PRO A 86 21.93 -17.41 -35.58
C PRO A 86 22.37 -16.71 -34.31
N LYS A 87 22.93 -15.49 -34.42
CA LYS A 87 23.38 -14.67 -33.30
C LYS A 87 22.46 -13.49 -32.96
N ASN A 88 21.24 -13.50 -33.49
CA ASN A 88 20.27 -12.46 -33.18
C ASN A 88 19.73 -12.63 -31.76
N ALA A 89 20.25 -11.83 -30.81
CA ALA A 89 19.88 -11.91 -29.39
C ALA A 89 18.39 -11.60 -29.17
N GLU A 90 17.83 -10.65 -29.91
CA GLU A 90 16.44 -10.26 -29.83
C GLU A 90 15.49 -11.40 -30.22
N ALA A 91 15.83 -12.16 -31.29
CA ALA A 91 15.08 -13.34 -31.70
C ALA A 91 15.16 -14.46 -30.65
N LEU A 92 16.32 -14.68 -30.03
CA LEU A 92 16.49 -15.64 -28.95
C LEU A 92 15.65 -15.28 -27.72
N VAL A 93 15.66 -14.02 -27.31
CA VAL A 93 14.85 -13.50 -26.19
C VAL A 93 13.35 -13.64 -26.51
N GLY A 94 12.92 -13.21 -27.72
CA GLY A 94 11.54 -13.33 -28.13
C GLY A 94 11.02 -14.76 -28.15
N LYS A 95 11.82 -15.70 -28.66
CA LYS A 95 11.51 -17.13 -28.62
C LYS A 95 11.47 -17.68 -27.20
N ALA A 96 12.40 -17.25 -26.32
CA ALA A 96 12.40 -17.62 -24.91
C ALA A 96 11.13 -17.20 -24.19
N TYR A 97 10.58 -16.01 -24.45
CA TYR A 97 9.28 -15.61 -23.92
C TYR A 97 8.15 -16.53 -24.38
N VAL A 98 8.14 -16.94 -25.65
CA VAL A 98 7.13 -17.90 -26.16
C VAL A 98 7.22 -19.22 -25.40
N GLU A 99 8.42 -19.75 -25.18
CA GLU A 99 8.64 -20.99 -24.41
C GLU A 99 8.22 -20.84 -22.95
N MET A 100 8.52 -19.68 -22.32
CA MET A 100 8.06 -19.38 -20.95
C MET A 100 6.53 -19.40 -20.82
N TRP A 101 5.81 -18.79 -21.77
CA TRP A 101 4.33 -18.76 -21.75
C TRP A 101 3.71 -20.13 -22.00
N GLN A 102 4.44 -21.06 -22.61
CA GLN A 102 4.06 -22.46 -22.77
C GLN A 102 4.55 -23.34 -21.60
N HIS A 103 5.19 -22.75 -20.58
CA HIS A 103 5.79 -23.44 -19.43
C HIS A 103 6.97 -24.35 -19.77
N HIS A 104 7.58 -24.18 -20.95
CA HIS A 104 8.78 -24.90 -21.38
C HIS A 104 10.04 -24.18 -20.84
N TYR A 105 10.19 -24.15 -19.52
CA TYR A 105 11.22 -23.32 -18.86
C TYR A 105 12.66 -23.77 -19.16
N SER A 106 12.88 -25.06 -19.42
CA SER A 106 14.21 -25.60 -19.78
C SER A 106 14.70 -25.09 -21.12
N GLU A 107 13.82 -25.06 -22.11
CA GLU A 107 14.06 -24.54 -23.45
C GLU A 107 14.31 -23.03 -23.41
N ALA A 108 13.51 -22.30 -22.65
CA ALA A 108 13.68 -20.88 -22.43
C ALA A 108 15.05 -20.56 -21.79
N GLU A 109 15.47 -21.35 -20.78
CA GLU A 109 16.76 -21.17 -20.11
C GLU A 109 17.94 -21.39 -21.09
N GLY A 110 17.84 -22.38 -21.98
CA GLY A 110 18.83 -22.61 -23.01
C GLY A 110 18.96 -21.46 -24.03
N LEU A 111 17.83 -20.88 -24.46
CA LEU A 111 17.80 -19.73 -25.37
C LEU A 111 18.37 -18.46 -24.70
N LEU A 112 17.99 -18.18 -23.46
CA LEU A 112 18.49 -17.03 -22.71
C LEU A 112 19.99 -17.17 -22.37
N ALA A 113 20.46 -18.38 -22.11
CA ALA A 113 21.91 -18.60 -21.92
C ALA A 113 22.70 -18.29 -23.19
N GLN A 114 22.15 -18.56 -24.37
CA GLN A 114 22.76 -18.16 -25.65
C GLN A 114 22.70 -16.63 -25.85
N ALA A 115 21.52 -16.02 -25.66
CA ALA A 115 21.34 -14.57 -25.77
C ALA A 115 22.34 -13.81 -24.86
N ARG A 116 22.49 -14.23 -23.61
CA ARG A 116 23.41 -13.61 -22.64
C ARG A 116 24.88 -13.72 -23.00
N LYS A 117 25.28 -14.79 -23.70
CA LYS A 117 26.64 -14.90 -24.23
C LYS A 117 26.90 -13.95 -25.40
N LEU A 118 25.86 -13.63 -26.18
CA LEU A 118 25.95 -12.71 -27.33
C LEU A 118 25.89 -11.24 -26.89
N SER A 119 25.01 -10.94 -25.93
CA SER A 119 24.74 -9.58 -25.45
C SER A 119 24.71 -9.56 -23.92
N PRO A 120 25.89 -9.60 -23.24
CA PRO A 120 25.94 -9.71 -21.75
C PRO A 120 25.52 -8.41 -21.04
N GLU A 121 25.51 -7.28 -21.72
CA GLU A 121 25.11 -5.95 -21.19
C GLU A 121 23.78 -5.45 -21.77
N ASP A 122 22.93 -6.36 -22.21
CA ASP A 122 21.63 -6.03 -22.76
C ASP A 122 20.57 -6.12 -21.61
N PRO A 123 19.88 -5.01 -21.28
CA PRO A 123 18.88 -5.00 -20.22
C PRO A 123 17.70 -5.94 -20.54
N ASP A 124 17.30 -6.10 -21.82
CA ASP A 124 16.18 -6.98 -22.21
C ASP A 124 16.53 -8.44 -21.97
N VAL A 125 17.78 -8.85 -22.16
CA VAL A 125 18.26 -10.21 -21.85
C VAL A 125 18.19 -10.47 -20.34
N GLU A 126 18.66 -9.53 -19.53
CA GLU A 126 18.59 -9.65 -18.07
C GLU A 126 17.15 -9.65 -17.56
N MET A 127 16.26 -8.84 -18.15
CA MET A 127 14.83 -8.86 -17.85
C MET A 127 14.15 -10.18 -18.17
N ALA A 128 14.44 -10.76 -19.35
CA ALA A 128 13.92 -12.08 -19.71
C ALA A 128 14.42 -13.19 -18.75
N CYS A 129 15.69 -13.14 -18.32
CA CYS A 129 16.22 -14.03 -17.30
C CYS A 129 15.50 -13.85 -15.94
N ALA A 130 15.21 -12.61 -15.56
CA ALA A 130 14.48 -12.30 -14.34
C ALA A 130 13.06 -12.90 -14.35
N ARG A 131 12.32 -12.70 -15.44
CA ARG A 131 10.96 -13.27 -15.60
C ARG A 131 10.99 -14.80 -15.59
N LEU A 132 11.95 -15.43 -16.26
CA LEU A 132 12.09 -16.88 -16.21
C LEU A 132 12.32 -17.37 -14.77
N CYS A 133 13.23 -16.74 -14.05
CA CYS A 133 13.51 -17.08 -12.64
C CYS A 133 12.27 -16.90 -11.76
N HIS A 134 11.52 -15.80 -11.96
CA HIS A 134 10.28 -15.54 -11.23
C HIS A 134 9.20 -16.60 -11.52
N TYR A 135 8.96 -16.97 -12.78
CA TYR A 135 8.02 -18.03 -13.15
C TYR A 135 8.39 -19.40 -12.60
N GLN A 136 9.67 -19.63 -12.33
CA GLN A 136 10.17 -20.85 -11.68
C GLN A 136 10.17 -20.78 -10.15
N GLY A 137 9.73 -19.64 -9.53
CA GLY A 137 9.78 -19.42 -8.08
C GLY A 137 11.21 -19.21 -7.54
N ARG A 138 12.19 -18.98 -8.40
CA ARG A 138 13.59 -18.70 -8.02
C ARG A 138 13.79 -17.21 -7.72
N GLU A 139 13.08 -16.71 -6.70
CA GLU A 139 12.97 -15.27 -6.39
C GLU A 139 14.31 -14.56 -6.17
N ARG A 140 15.26 -15.24 -5.50
CA ARG A 140 16.60 -14.67 -5.27
C ARG A 140 17.32 -14.39 -6.59
N ALA A 141 17.31 -15.35 -7.51
CA ALA A 141 17.93 -15.20 -8.82
C ALA A 141 17.21 -14.11 -9.65
N ALA A 142 15.87 -14.07 -9.58
CA ALA A 142 15.07 -13.05 -10.24
C ALA A 142 15.47 -11.64 -9.78
N LYS A 143 15.61 -11.39 -8.46
CA LYS A 143 16.09 -10.13 -7.90
C LYS A 143 17.47 -9.72 -8.42
N GLU A 144 18.40 -10.66 -8.52
CA GLU A 144 19.74 -10.43 -9.04
C GLU A 144 19.70 -9.99 -10.51
N HIS A 145 18.86 -10.63 -11.34
CA HIS A 145 18.67 -10.27 -12.74
C HIS A 145 18.01 -8.90 -12.91
N VAL A 146 16.91 -8.62 -12.19
CA VAL A 146 16.24 -7.30 -12.21
C VAL A 146 17.22 -6.19 -11.79
N SER A 147 18.00 -6.43 -10.73
CA SER A 147 19.00 -5.44 -10.29
C SER A 147 20.06 -5.15 -11.36
N ARG A 148 20.44 -6.15 -12.17
CA ARG A 148 21.34 -5.95 -13.30
C ARG A 148 20.68 -5.18 -14.44
N ALA A 149 19.44 -5.54 -14.80
CA ALA A 149 18.67 -4.81 -15.82
C ALA A 149 18.53 -3.33 -15.46
N LEU A 150 18.16 -3.00 -14.20
CA LEU A 150 18.05 -1.61 -13.72
C LEU A 150 19.39 -0.86 -13.61
N LYS A 151 20.52 -1.56 -13.49
CA LYS A 151 21.83 -0.92 -13.59
C LYS A 151 22.19 -0.54 -15.03
N LEU A 152 21.74 -1.34 -15.99
CA LEU A 152 21.95 -1.10 -17.42
C LEU A 152 20.97 -0.04 -17.96
N ASP A 153 19.70 -0.13 -17.58
CA ASP A 153 18.67 0.87 -17.86
C ASP A 153 17.89 1.25 -16.59
N PRO A 154 18.30 2.32 -15.88
CA PRO A 154 17.58 2.81 -14.70
C PRO A 154 16.19 3.39 -14.99
N ALA A 155 15.85 3.66 -16.25
CA ALA A 155 14.55 4.21 -16.65
C ALA A 155 13.51 3.12 -16.94
N ASP A 156 13.92 1.87 -17.11
CA ASP A 156 13.03 0.75 -17.44
C ASP A 156 11.90 0.60 -16.42
N SER A 157 10.68 0.88 -16.89
CA SER A 157 9.47 0.80 -16.06
C SER A 157 9.04 -0.66 -15.80
N GLU A 158 9.29 -1.57 -16.75
CA GLU A 158 8.94 -2.99 -16.62
C GLU A 158 9.84 -3.67 -15.59
N ALA A 159 11.15 -3.33 -15.58
CA ALA A 159 12.08 -3.81 -14.56
C ALA A 159 11.72 -3.31 -13.16
N LYS A 160 11.27 -2.04 -13.02
CA LYS A 160 10.77 -1.50 -11.75
C LYS A 160 9.48 -2.18 -11.29
N ASP A 161 8.59 -2.52 -12.21
CA ASP A 161 7.35 -3.21 -11.89
C ASP A 161 7.64 -4.64 -11.43
N LEU A 162 8.49 -5.37 -12.15
CA LEU A 162 8.92 -6.70 -11.76
C LEU A 162 9.70 -6.70 -10.43
N GLN A 163 10.53 -5.67 -10.18
CA GLN A 163 11.20 -5.52 -8.89
C GLN A 163 10.19 -5.39 -7.75
N ARG A 164 9.13 -4.61 -7.92
CA ARG A 164 8.07 -4.45 -6.91
C ARG A 164 7.25 -5.73 -6.72
N GLU A 165 7.08 -6.52 -7.77
CA GLU A 165 6.38 -7.81 -7.71
C GLU A 165 7.20 -8.86 -6.93
N ILE A 166 8.51 -8.95 -7.21
CA ILE A 166 9.42 -9.93 -6.59
C ILE A 166 9.83 -9.52 -5.16
N ASP A 167 10.01 -8.23 -4.93
CA ASP A 167 10.41 -7.66 -3.64
C ASP A 167 9.49 -6.47 -3.31
N PRO A 168 8.24 -6.77 -2.95
CA PRO A 168 7.35 -5.71 -2.51
C PRO A 168 8.01 -4.99 -1.33
N PRO A 169 7.96 -3.64 -1.31
CA PRO A 169 8.48 -2.88 -0.19
C PRO A 169 7.90 -3.48 1.08
N ARG A 170 8.75 -3.78 2.04
CA ARG A 170 8.31 -4.23 3.36
C ARG A 170 7.87 -2.96 4.08
N PRO A 171 6.57 -2.66 4.15
CA PRO A 171 6.13 -1.42 4.74
C PRO A 171 6.39 -1.50 6.25
N VAL A 172 7.51 -0.93 6.65
CA VAL A 172 7.78 -0.64 8.06
C VAL A 172 7.10 0.68 8.38
N GLU A 173 6.29 0.67 9.40
CA GLU A 173 5.58 1.85 9.89
C GLU A 173 6.04 2.15 11.31
N VAL A 174 6.40 3.40 11.55
CA VAL A 174 6.81 3.88 12.89
C VAL A 174 5.93 5.06 13.23
N HIS A 175 5.23 4.97 14.36
CA HIS A 175 4.47 6.06 14.96
C HIS A 175 5.15 6.51 16.23
N LEU A 176 5.33 7.81 16.34
CA LEU A 176 5.86 8.48 17.51
C LEU A 176 4.82 9.47 17.99
N GLY A 177 4.52 9.50 19.27
CA GLY A 177 3.57 10.47 19.78
C GLY A 177 4.00 11.03 21.13
N PHE A 178 3.57 12.25 21.36
CA PHE A 178 3.69 12.93 22.64
C PHE A 178 2.41 13.68 22.92
N SER A 179 1.94 13.60 24.18
CA SER A 179 0.84 14.44 24.64
C SER A 179 1.10 14.96 26.04
N GLN A 180 0.49 16.11 26.33
CA GLN A 180 0.47 16.70 27.65
C GLN A 180 -0.98 16.98 28.07
N ASP A 181 -1.30 16.56 29.29
CA ASP A 181 -2.56 16.85 29.97
C ASP A 181 -2.33 17.92 31.04
N ARG A 182 -3.16 18.96 31.04
CA ARG A 182 -3.20 19.98 32.08
C ARG A 182 -4.53 19.90 32.80
N PHE A 183 -4.44 19.74 34.11
CA PHE A 183 -5.60 19.61 34.98
C PHE A 183 -5.77 20.88 35.82
N SER A 184 -7.01 21.26 36.13
CA SER A 184 -7.31 22.38 37.02
C SER A 184 -7.09 22.02 38.51
N PHE A 185 -6.90 20.75 38.81
CA PHE A 185 -6.93 20.23 40.17
C PHE A 185 -5.63 19.50 40.59
N THR A 186 -4.69 19.31 39.68
CA THR A 186 -3.40 18.63 39.95
C THR A 186 -2.35 19.05 38.92
N ASP A 187 -1.13 18.57 39.12
CA ASP A 187 -0.02 18.81 38.18
C ASP A 187 -0.27 18.20 36.81
N ALA A 188 0.41 18.77 35.81
CA ALA A 188 0.32 18.30 34.42
C ALA A 188 0.86 16.88 34.28
N GLY A 189 0.21 16.11 33.43
CA GLY A 189 0.67 14.78 32.99
C GLY A 189 1.30 14.84 31.61
N ASN A 190 2.20 13.93 31.31
CA ASN A 190 2.78 13.74 29.99
C ASN A 190 2.73 12.29 29.60
N MET A 191 2.55 12.03 28.31
CA MET A 191 2.62 10.69 27.73
C MET A 191 3.45 10.76 26.44
N GLY A 192 4.40 9.84 26.31
CA GLY A 192 5.12 9.60 25.08
C GLY A 192 4.98 8.15 24.66
N PHE A 193 4.88 7.90 23.35
CA PHE A 193 4.86 6.54 22.84
C PHE A 193 5.67 6.39 21.55
N ILE A 194 6.12 5.17 21.32
CA ILE A 194 6.63 4.69 20.06
C ILE A 194 5.91 3.39 19.71
N ASN A 195 5.42 3.32 18.50
CA ASN A 195 4.83 2.12 17.92
C ASN A 195 5.55 1.83 16.61
N ALA A 196 6.17 0.66 16.46
CA ALA A 196 6.94 0.30 15.30
C ALA A 196 6.60 -1.11 14.84
N GLY A 197 6.37 -1.30 13.56
CA GLY A 197 5.98 -2.61 13.05
C GLY A 197 5.90 -2.73 11.55
N TYR A 198 5.37 -3.85 11.13
CA TYR A 198 5.10 -4.20 9.75
C TYR A 198 3.64 -3.88 9.42
N SER A 199 3.42 -3.13 8.33
CA SER A 199 2.10 -2.75 7.83
C SER A 199 1.92 -3.25 6.39
N GLY A 200 1.53 -4.51 6.21
CA GLY A 200 1.24 -5.11 4.92
C GLY A 200 -0.24 -4.96 4.52
N GLU A 201 -0.58 -5.33 3.28
CA GLU A 201 -1.95 -5.20 2.74
C GLU A 201 -3.03 -5.94 3.53
N GLN A 202 -2.67 -7.04 4.18
CA GLN A 202 -3.62 -7.90 4.91
C GLN A 202 -3.28 -8.08 6.37
N THR A 203 -2.10 -7.63 6.81
CA THR A 203 -1.63 -7.88 8.17
C THR A 203 -0.78 -6.72 8.66
N HIS A 204 -1.13 -6.15 9.81
CA HIS A 204 -0.35 -5.15 10.53
C HIS A 204 0.06 -5.74 11.87
N VAL A 205 1.34 -5.70 12.18
CA VAL A 205 1.87 -6.17 13.46
C VAL A 205 2.85 -5.13 13.97
N SER A 206 2.64 -4.62 15.18
CA SER A 206 3.54 -3.63 15.75
C SER A 206 3.79 -3.85 17.24
N LEU A 207 4.98 -3.45 17.66
CA LEU A 207 5.36 -3.35 19.06
C LEU A 207 5.18 -1.90 19.50
N GLN A 208 4.60 -1.74 20.67
CA GLN A 208 4.31 -0.45 21.29
C GLN A 208 5.10 -0.31 22.60
N TYR A 209 5.64 0.86 22.83
CA TYR A 209 6.20 1.27 24.10
C TYR A 209 5.65 2.63 24.47
N GLU A 210 5.22 2.79 25.73
CA GLU A 210 4.66 4.01 26.28
C GLU A 210 5.36 4.37 27.57
N GLU A 211 5.56 5.67 27.76
CA GLU A 211 6.00 6.23 29.03
C GLU A 211 5.02 7.33 29.47
N TRP A 212 4.49 7.17 30.66
CA TRP A 212 3.54 8.09 31.28
C TRP A 212 4.21 8.74 32.51
N SER A 213 3.98 10.04 32.66
CA SER A 213 4.32 10.79 33.84
C SER A 213 3.08 11.54 34.30
N GLN A 214 2.39 11.06 35.31
CA GLN A 214 1.11 11.61 35.76
C GLN A 214 0.91 11.33 37.26
N PHE A 215 0.35 12.29 37.99
CA PHE A 215 0.07 12.19 39.42
C PHE A 215 1.29 11.79 40.28
N GLY A 216 2.48 12.28 39.90
CA GLY A 216 3.72 11.97 40.61
C GLY A 216 4.31 10.58 40.29
N GLU A 217 3.70 9.80 39.42
CA GLU A 217 4.18 8.49 38.99
C GLU A 217 4.79 8.53 37.60
N ARG A 218 5.79 7.70 37.39
CA ARG A 218 6.38 7.42 36.09
C ARG A 218 6.18 5.95 35.77
N ILE A 219 5.41 5.69 34.71
CA ILE A 219 4.94 4.36 34.35
C ILE A 219 5.42 4.05 32.95
N ARG A 220 5.89 2.83 32.75
CA ARG A 220 6.31 2.30 31.44
C ARG A 220 5.47 1.10 31.11
N ARG A 221 4.98 1.08 29.84
CA ARG A 221 4.16 0.00 29.33
C ARG A 221 4.72 -0.48 27.99
N ALA A 222 4.60 -1.76 27.73
CA ALA A 222 4.93 -2.34 26.42
C ALA A 222 3.75 -3.16 25.90
N GLY A 223 3.55 -3.16 24.60
CA GLY A 223 2.41 -3.82 23.98
C GLY A 223 2.73 -4.40 22.60
N LEU A 224 1.80 -5.23 22.17
CA LEU A 224 1.75 -5.83 20.84
C LEU A 224 0.39 -5.51 20.22
N ASN A 225 0.40 -5.01 18.98
CA ASN A 225 -0.80 -4.80 18.18
C ASN A 225 -0.78 -5.75 16.99
N LEU A 226 -1.93 -6.31 16.68
CA LEU A 226 -2.15 -7.16 15.53
C LEU A 226 -3.45 -6.74 14.84
N GLU A 227 -3.38 -6.50 13.54
CA GLU A 227 -4.55 -6.35 12.69
C GLU A 227 -4.44 -7.30 11.51
N LYS A 228 -5.52 -7.96 11.15
CA LYS A 228 -5.55 -8.91 10.05
C LYS A 228 -6.84 -8.83 9.27
N LYS A 229 -6.70 -8.64 7.95
CA LYS A 229 -7.81 -8.79 7.00
C LYS A 229 -8.11 -10.27 6.79
N VAL A 230 -9.37 -10.64 6.98
CA VAL A 230 -9.83 -12.01 6.78
C VAL A 230 -10.83 -12.08 5.64
N ARG A 231 -11.29 -13.29 5.33
CA ARG A 231 -12.22 -13.55 4.23
C ARG A 231 -13.50 -12.71 4.37
N GLY A 232 -14.06 -12.22 3.26
CA GLY A 232 -15.26 -11.41 3.26
C GLY A 232 -15.06 -9.93 3.61
N GLY A 233 -13.80 -9.44 3.65
CA GLY A 233 -13.52 -8.02 3.87
C GLY A 233 -13.56 -7.57 5.34
N TRP A 234 -13.63 -8.52 6.27
CA TRP A 234 -13.54 -8.22 7.70
C TRP A 234 -12.09 -7.98 8.12
N TRP A 235 -11.90 -7.02 9.01
CA TRP A 235 -10.65 -6.80 9.72
C TRP A 235 -10.81 -7.27 11.18
N LEU A 236 -9.85 -8.04 11.66
CA LEU A 236 -9.72 -8.43 13.07
C LEU A 236 -8.61 -7.61 13.68
N ARG A 237 -8.84 -7.04 14.85
CA ARG A 237 -7.87 -6.28 15.64
C ARG A 237 -7.63 -6.95 16.99
N GLY A 238 -6.40 -6.91 17.47
CA GLY A 238 -6.02 -7.37 18.80
C GLY A 238 -4.89 -6.53 19.34
N ASN A 239 -4.97 -6.18 20.62
CA ASN A 239 -3.92 -5.49 21.35
C ASN A 239 -3.72 -6.14 22.71
N ALA A 240 -2.47 -6.20 23.13
CA ALA A 240 -2.13 -6.57 24.50
C ALA A 240 -1.01 -5.66 25.01
N THR A 241 -1.23 -4.95 26.12
CA THR A 241 -0.27 -4.04 26.73
C THR A 241 -0.07 -4.39 28.19
N VAL A 242 1.16 -4.34 28.65
CA VAL A 242 1.53 -4.63 30.06
C VAL A 242 2.43 -3.53 30.61
N GLY A 243 2.17 -3.15 31.87
CA GLY A 243 2.95 -2.15 32.64
C GLY A 243 3.09 -2.60 34.07
N PRO A 244 4.08 -3.45 34.39
CA PRO A 244 4.29 -3.90 35.76
C PRO A 244 4.58 -2.71 36.67
N GLY A 245 3.90 -2.67 37.81
CA GLY A 245 4.03 -1.58 38.78
C GLY A 245 3.08 -0.39 38.57
N ALA A 246 2.35 -0.33 37.48
CA ALA A 246 1.38 0.74 37.23
C ALA A 246 0.27 0.77 38.30
N VAL A 247 -0.03 1.97 38.77
CA VAL A 247 -1.11 2.22 39.74
C VAL A 247 -2.21 3.04 39.10
N VAL A 248 -1.84 4.10 38.38
CA VAL A 248 -2.76 5.07 37.81
C VAL A 248 -3.32 4.57 36.45
N VAL A 249 -2.50 3.92 35.64
CA VAL A 249 -2.93 3.30 34.38
C VAL A 249 -3.10 1.80 34.50
N PRO A 250 -3.78 1.11 33.59
CA PRO A 250 -3.93 -0.33 33.65
C PRO A 250 -2.58 -1.05 33.65
N ARG A 251 -2.41 -2.02 34.55
CA ARG A 251 -1.26 -2.93 34.57
C ARG A 251 -1.23 -3.87 33.37
N GLN A 252 -2.39 -4.25 32.93
CA GLN A 252 -2.62 -5.10 31.78
C GLN A 252 -3.84 -4.57 31.02
N GLU A 253 -3.74 -4.54 29.72
CA GLU A 253 -4.80 -4.13 28.83
C GLU A 253 -4.86 -5.13 27.69
N TYR A 254 -6.06 -5.61 27.38
CA TYR A 254 -6.35 -6.50 26.28
C TYR A 254 -7.51 -5.92 25.50
N ALA A 255 -7.29 -5.67 24.23
CA ALA A 255 -8.34 -5.21 23.35
C ALA A 255 -8.49 -6.15 22.16
N GLY A 256 -9.71 -6.28 21.69
CA GLY A 256 -10.05 -7.01 20.49
C GLY A 256 -11.21 -6.34 19.78
N GLY A 257 -11.20 -6.39 18.45
CA GLY A 257 -12.26 -5.77 17.68
C GLY A 257 -12.37 -6.32 16.28
N VAL A 258 -13.48 -5.99 15.66
CA VAL A 258 -13.77 -6.32 14.26
C VAL A 258 -14.27 -5.07 13.56
N SER A 259 -13.87 -4.91 12.29
CA SER A 259 -14.43 -3.88 11.42
C SER A 259 -14.84 -4.43 10.06
N HIS A 260 -15.87 -3.83 9.49
CA HIS A 260 -16.38 -4.22 8.19
C HIS A 260 -16.98 -3.03 7.44
N ALA A 261 -16.65 -2.92 6.15
CA ALA A 261 -17.31 -1.98 5.26
C ALA A 261 -18.71 -2.51 4.88
N LEU A 262 -19.72 -1.71 5.14
CA LEU A 262 -21.11 -2.01 4.81
C LEU A 262 -21.52 -1.32 3.49
N PRO A 263 -22.61 -1.74 2.85
CA PRO A 263 -23.21 -1.00 1.73
C PRO A 263 -23.53 0.46 2.09
N HIS A 264 -23.75 1.30 1.07
CA HIS A 264 -24.15 2.70 1.22
C HIS A 264 -23.14 3.59 1.97
N HIS A 265 -21.84 3.36 1.74
CA HIS A 265 -20.75 4.17 2.32
C HIS A 265 -20.67 4.12 3.86
N LEU A 266 -21.10 3.05 4.47
CA LEU A 266 -21.02 2.82 5.90
C LEU A 266 -19.83 1.91 6.26
N ALA A 267 -19.27 2.10 7.45
CA ALA A 267 -18.36 1.15 8.08
C ALA A 267 -18.78 0.92 9.54
N LEU A 268 -18.73 -0.32 9.96
CA LEU A 268 -19.03 -0.75 11.32
C LEU A 268 -17.75 -1.18 12.01
N ASP A 269 -17.56 -0.69 13.22
CA ASP A 269 -16.50 -1.12 14.14
C ASP A 269 -17.15 -1.62 15.44
N LEU A 270 -16.69 -2.75 15.92
CA LEU A 270 -17.10 -3.33 17.21
C LEU A 270 -15.83 -3.65 17.98
N ASP A 271 -15.55 -2.91 19.04
CA ASP A 271 -14.38 -3.09 19.87
C ASP A 271 -14.78 -3.45 21.31
N TYR A 272 -13.95 -4.27 21.91
CA TYR A 272 -14.01 -4.63 23.31
C TYR A 272 -12.64 -4.55 23.93
N GLN A 273 -12.56 -3.96 25.15
CA GLN A 273 -11.32 -3.76 25.89
C GLN A 273 -11.50 -4.18 27.34
N LEU A 274 -10.52 -4.89 27.85
CA LEU A 274 -10.37 -5.25 29.26
C LEU A 274 -9.14 -4.55 29.83
N MET A 275 -9.35 -3.65 30.77
CA MET A 275 -8.32 -2.91 31.48
C MET A 275 -8.20 -3.38 32.91
N ARG A 276 -7.07 -3.96 33.27
CA ARG A 276 -6.79 -4.47 34.61
C ARG A 276 -5.96 -3.50 35.43
N PHE A 277 -6.61 -2.76 36.32
CA PHE A 277 -5.97 -1.89 37.29
C PHE A 277 -5.59 -2.68 38.55
N ARG A 278 -4.89 -2.03 39.46
CA ARG A 278 -4.57 -2.61 40.80
C ARG A 278 -5.84 -2.87 41.61
N ALA A 279 -6.79 -1.95 41.57
CA ALA A 279 -7.99 -1.95 42.41
C ALA A 279 -9.25 -2.48 41.68
N ALA A 280 -9.28 -2.48 40.36
CA ALA A 280 -10.47 -2.83 39.62
C ALA A 280 -10.12 -3.43 38.25
N ASP A 281 -11.05 -4.17 37.68
CA ASP A 281 -11.09 -4.56 36.29
C ASP A 281 -12.19 -3.72 35.57
N VAL A 282 -11.85 -3.11 34.47
CA VAL A 282 -12.77 -2.28 33.65
C VAL A 282 -12.93 -2.92 32.28
N HIS A 283 -14.16 -3.13 31.93
CA HIS A 283 -14.57 -3.63 30.64
C HIS A 283 -15.20 -2.49 29.84
N LEU A 284 -14.83 -2.37 28.59
CA LEU A 284 -15.36 -1.34 27.68
C LEU A 284 -15.77 -1.98 26.36
N ALA A 285 -17.02 -1.80 25.99
CA ALA A 285 -17.53 -2.13 24.66
C ALA A 285 -17.83 -0.84 23.91
N SER A 286 -17.30 -0.71 22.69
CA SER A 286 -17.41 0.52 21.91
C SER A 286 -17.79 0.25 20.43
N PRO A 287 -19.09 -0.01 20.16
CA PRO A 287 -19.58 0.00 18.78
C PRO A 287 -19.49 1.40 18.17
N ALA A 288 -19.02 1.48 16.93
CA ALA A 288 -18.95 2.71 16.16
C ALA A 288 -19.49 2.51 14.74
N LEU A 289 -20.09 3.56 14.21
CA LEU A 289 -20.58 3.62 12.84
C LEU A 289 -20.00 4.85 12.16
N THR A 290 -19.34 4.63 11.02
CA THR A 290 -18.79 5.69 10.18
C THR A 290 -19.56 5.80 8.88
N TYR A 291 -19.94 7.00 8.49
CA TYR A 291 -20.54 7.31 7.19
C TYR A 291 -19.59 8.16 6.35
N TYR A 292 -19.28 7.69 5.13
CA TYR A 292 -18.44 8.37 4.16
C TYR A 292 -19.30 9.09 3.12
N PHE A 293 -19.16 10.40 3.03
CA PHE A 293 -19.84 11.20 2.02
C PHE A 293 -19.14 11.07 0.65
N THR A 294 -19.80 11.50 -0.42
CA THR A 294 -19.21 11.53 -1.77
C THR A 294 -18.04 12.50 -1.92
N LYS A 295 -17.98 13.53 -1.08
CA LYS A 295 -16.80 14.39 -0.90
C LYS A 295 -15.88 13.76 0.15
N PRO A 296 -14.61 14.18 0.24
CA PRO A 296 -13.67 13.64 1.24
C PRO A 296 -14.03 14.13 2.66
N VAL A 297 -15.20 13.75 3.10
CA VAL A 297 -15.81 14.06 4.41
C VAL A 297 -16.34 12.76 4.97
N TRP A 298 -16.14 12.54 6.26
CA TRP A 298 -16.79 11.43 6.98
C TRP A 298 -17.14 11.80 8.41
N VAL A 299 -18.13 11.11 8.94
CA VAL A 299 -18.62 11.29 10.31
C VAL A 299 -18.63 9.94 10.99
N THR A 300 -18.09 9.88 12.21
CA THR A 300 -18.11 8.69 13.05
C THR A 300 -18.94 8.96 14.32
N ALA A 301 -19.84 8.07 14.62
CA ALA A 301 -20.58 8.05 15.89
C ALA A 301 -20.15 6.79 16.67
N THR A 302 -19.73 6.98 17.93
CA THR A 302 -19.31 5.89 18.81
C THR A 302 -20.14 5.90 20.08
N TYR A 303 -20.60 4.74 20.48
CA TYR A 303 -21.24 4.53 21.78
C TYR A 303 -20.29 3.72 22.67
N TYR A 304 -20.13 4.16 23.90
CA TYR A 304 -19.27 3.51 24.88
C TYR A 304 -20.12 2.97 26.02
N ASN A 305 -19.97 1.70 26.30
CA ASN A 305 -20.58 1.04 27.45
C ASN A 305 -19.48 0.39 28.27
N SER A 306 -19.24 0.90 29.47
CA SER A 306 -18.24 0.36 30.38
C SER A 306 -18.86 -0.16 31.66
N TRP A 307 -18.27 -1.21 32.21
CA TRP A 307 -18.58 -1.70 33.54
C TRP A 307 -17.31 -1.98 34.32
N THR A 308 -17.34 -1.63 35.62
CA THR A 308 -16.20 -1.72 36.53
C THR A 308 -16.48 -2.78 37.58
N GLU A 309 -15.55 -3.70 37.76
CA GLU A 309 -15.55 -4.72 38.80
C GLU A 309 -14.46 -4.43 39.82
N TRP A 310 -14.86 -4.01 41.02
CA TRP A 310 -13.92 -3.69 42.09
C TRP A 310 -13.44 -4.95 42.79
N ARG A 311 -12.10 -5.12 42.94
CA ARG A 311 -11.49 -6.32 43.55
C ARG A 311 -11.72 -6.44 45.06
N THR A 312 -12.00 -5.33 45.73
CA THR A 312 -12.25 -5.30 47.16
C THR A 312 -13.65 -5.72 47.57
N GLY A 313 -14.56 -5.89 46.61
CA GLY A 313 -15.96 -6.30 46.86
C GLY A 313 -16.81 -5.30 47.68
N ALA A 314 -16.23 -4.19 48.10
CA ALA A 314 -16.90 -3.20 48.98
C ALA A 314 -17.78 -2.21 48.17
N THR A 315 -17.57 -2.12 46.85
CA THR A 315 -18.28 -1.19 45.99
C THR A 315 -19.02 -2.01 44.92
N PRO A 316 -20.34 -1.78 44.71
CA PRO A 316 -21.07 -2.42 43.61
C PRO A 316 -20.43 -2.08 42.25
N GLY A 317 -20.52 -3.03 41.33
CA GLY A 317 -20.10 -2.79 39.97
C GLY A 317 -20.87 -1.61 39.35
N GLN A 318 -20.17 -0.72 38.66
CA GLN A 318 -20.75 0.47 38.06
C GLN A 318 -20.80 0.33 36.53
N VAL A 319 -21.96 0.59 35.96
CA VAL A 319 -22.17 0.65 34.50
C VAL A 319 -22.24 2.11 34.07
N ASN A 320 -21.46 2.48 33.07
CA ASN A 320 -21.41 3.83 32.54
C ASN A 320 -21.65 3.84 31.02
N HIS A 321 -22.26 4.92 30.58
CA HIS A 321 -22.60 5.15 29.18
C HIS A 321 -22.05 6.49 28.69
N SER A 322 -21.47 6.49 27.54
CA SER A 322 -20.96 7.71 26.87
C SER A 322 -21.19 7.59 25.37
N TRP A 323 -21.18 8.72 24.71
CA TRP A 323 -21.24 8.77 23.25
C TRP A 323 -20.28 9.84 22.73
N ALA A 324 -19.76 9.64 21.53
CA ALA A 324 -18.92 10.59 20.82
C ALA A 324 -19.37 10.70 19.37
N GLY A 325 -19.28 11.92 18.82
CA GLY A 325 -19.41 12.21 17.42
C GLY A 325 -18.17 12.91 16.92
N GLN A 326 -17.62 12.48 15.80
CA GLN A 326 -16.45 13.08 15.18
C GLN A 326 -16.72 13.36 13.71
N TYR A 327 -16.32 14.53 13.26
CA TYR A 327 -16.40 14.97 11.88
C TYR A 327 -14.98 15.16 11.34
N TYR A 328 -14.72 14.62 10.15
CA TYR A 328 -13.46 14.70 9.43
C TYR A 328 -13.67 15.27 8.06
N GLN A 329 -12.77 16.16 7.64
CA GLN A 329 -12.78 16.75 6.30
C GLN A 329 -11.37 16.86 5.75
N GLN A 330 -11.14 16.29 4.59
CA GLN A 330 -9.94 16.56 3.81
C GLN A 330 -10.15 17.88 3.04
N VAL A 331 -9.53 18.96 3.53
CA VAL A 331 -9.66 20.30 2.94
C VAL A 331 -8.70 20.53 1.79
N ALA A 332 -7.57 19.80 1.77
CA ALA A 332 -6.60 19.74 0.69
C ALA A 332 -5.98 18.34 0.64
N ARG A 333 -5.28 17.95 -0.45
CA ARG A 333 -4.61 16.64 -0.53
C ARG A 333 -3.73 16.32 0.69
N PRO A 334 -2.91 17.29 1.21
CA PRO A 334 -2.06 16.99 2.35
C PRO A 334 -2.71 17.31 3.71
N VAL A 335 -3.98 17.76 3.78
CA VAL A 335 -4.56 18.30 5.03
C VAL A 335 -5.92 17.69 5.32
N VAL A 336 -6.04 17.02 6.47
CA VAL A 336 -7.31 16.57 7.05
C VAL A 336 -7.55 17.32 8.36
N LEU A 337 -8.71 17.96 8.47
CA LEU A 337 -9.20 18.57 9.71
C LEU A 337 -10.20 17.64 10.37
N HIS A 338 -10.18 17.60 11.69
CA HIS A 338 -11.21 16.91 12.45
C HIS A 338 -11.64 17.69 13.68
N VAL A 339 -12.91 17.55 14.01
CA VAL A 339 -13.50 18.08 15.23
C VAL A 339 -14.44 17.02 15.82
N GLY A 340 -14.62 17.04 17.12
CA GLY A 340 -15.49 16.10 17.77
C GLY A 340 -16.05 16.60 19.07
N TYR A 341 -17.10 15.93 19.51
CA TYR A 341 -17.73 16.15 20.79
C TYR A 341 -18.09 14.81 21.41
N ALA A 342 -17.81 14.67 22.70
CA ALA A 342 -18.22 13.51 23.47
C ALA A 342 -18.90 13.93 24.77
N ARG A 343 -19.84 13.10 25.23
CA ARG A 343 -20.56 13.32 26.49
C ARG A 343 -20.85 11.99 27.18
N GLY A 344 -20.71 11.98 28.49
CA GLY A 344 -21.06 10.85 29.34
C GLY A 344 -20.10 10.71 30.51
N SER A 345 -20.18 9.57 31.19
CA SER A 345 -19.17 9.19 32.18
C SER A 345 -17.87 8.94 31.43
N GLU A 346 -16.74 9.37 31.99
CA GLU A 346 -15.43 9.41 31.32
C GLU A 346 -14.81 8.07 30.92
N ALA A 347 -15.59 7.00 30.95
CA ALA A 347 -15.09 5.66 30.67
C ALA A 347 -14.52 5.44 29.25
N PHE A 348 -14.84 6.31 28.30
CA PHE A 348 -14.30 6.19 26.92
C PHE A 348 -12.82 6.59 26.80
N GLU A 349 -12.31 7.39 27.75
CA GLU A 349 -10.91 7.76 27.85
C GLU A 349 -10.26 7.17 29.11
N ALA A 350 -10.85 6.13 29.72
CA ALA A 350 -10.46 5.59 31.02
C ALA A 350 -9.07 4.92 31.02
N LEU A 351 -8.07 5.67 30.63
CA LEU A 351 -6.67 5.26 30.74
C LEU A 351 -6.13 5.38 32.17
N THR A 352 -6.85 6.06 33.09
CA THR A 352 -6.43 6.30 34.44
C THR A 352 -7.54 6.00 35.46
N ILE A 353 -7.17 5.50 36.63
CA ILE A 353 -8.12 5.05 37.64
C ILE A 353 -9.01 6.17 38.22
N ASP A 354 -8.52 7.41 38.22
CA ASP A 354 -9.25 8.59 38.68
C ASP A 354 -10.43 8.96 37.73
N ARG A 355 -10.44 8.42 36.52
CA ARG A 355 -11.50 8.65 35.52
C ARG A 355 -12.62 7.60 35.55
N LEU A 356 -12.53 6.62 36.44
CA LEU A 356 -13.51 5.54 36.52
C LEU A 356 -14.84 6.01 37.12
N GLY A 357 -15.72 6.56 36.31
CA GLY A 357 -17.14 6.62 36.62
C GLY A 357 -17.64 7.63 37.62
N ILE A 358 -16.83 8.59 38.04
CA ILE A 358 -17.20 9.50 39.15
C ILE A 358 -17.97 10.73 38.67
N PHE A 359 -17.83 11.16 37.39
CA PHE A 359 -18.46 12.40 36.88
C PHE A 359 -18.96 12.27 35.45
N GLN A 360 -19.91 13.12 35.12
CA GLN A 360 -20.28 13.39 33.73
C GLN A 360 -19.32 14.41 33.14
N ALA A 361 -18.89 14.21 31.91
CA ALA A 361 -18.01 15.13 31.21
C ALA A 361 -18.54 15.50 29.83
N ASN A 362 -18.21 16.72 29.41
CA ASN A 362 -18.33 17.18 28.04
C ASN A 362 -16.93 17.39 27.52
N THR A 363 -16.57 16.72 26.44
CA THR A 363 -15.24 16.80 25.82
C THR A 363 -15.36 17.32 24.39
N TYR A 364 -14.62 18.35 24.09
CA TYR A 364 -14.47 18.95 22.77
C TYR A 364 -13.09 18.59 22.24
N LEU A 365 -13.01 18.12 21.02
CA LEU A 365 -11.73 17.78 20.40
C LEU A 365 -11.59 18.42 19.03
N ALA A 366 -10.36 18.74 18.68
CA ALA A 366 -10.01 19.24 17.35
C ALA A 366 -8.58 18.80 16.99
N GLY A 367 -8.35 18.62 15.71
CA GLY A 367 -7.00 18.31 15.23
C GLY A 367 -6.83 18.54 13.74
N VAL A 368 -5.58 18.50 13.34
CA VAL A 368 -5.16 18.59 11.95
C VAL A 368 -4.12 17.52 11.66
N GLU A 369 -4.35 16.74 10.64
CA GLU A 369 -3.39 15.79 10.10
C GLU A 369 -2.81 16.34 8.80
N LEU A 370 -1.47 16.32 8.71
CA LEU A 370 -0.68 16.80 7.59
C LEU A 370 0.05 15.63 6.93
N HIS A 371 -0.32 15.28 5.72
CA HIS A 371 0.40 14.31 4.89
C HIS A 371 1.55 15.01 4.15
N ILE A 372 2.72 15.12 4.78
CA ILE A 372 3.88 15.88 4.28
C ILE A 372 4.41 15.26 2.99
N THR A 373 4.52 13.92 2.97
CA THR A 373 4.86 13.10 1.80
C THR A 373 4.07 11.79 1.85
N ARG A 374 4.30 10.88 0.90
CA ARG A 374 3.74 9.52 0.98
C ARG A 374 4.29 8.73 2.19
N ALA A 375 5.49 9.09 2.65
CA ALA A 375 6.20 8.41 3.72
C ALA A 375 6.06 9.10 5.09
N TYR A 376 5.65 10.35 5.15
CA TYR A 376 5.64 11.14 6.40
C TYR A 376 4.31 11.83 6.60
N SER A 377 3.71 11.66 7.77
CA SER A 377 2.58 12.47 8.24
C SER A 377 2.81 12.97 9.67
N ALA A 378 2.14 14.07 10.00
CA ALA A 378 2.11 14.62 11.35
C ALA A 378 0.67 14.99 11.69
N GLU A 379 0.26 14.70 12.91
CA GLU A 379 -1.05 15.07 13.45
C GLU A 379 -0.84 15.95 14.67
N PHE A 380 -1.54 17.06 14.74
CA PHE A 380 -1.65 17.94 15.92
C PHE A 380 -3.08 17.87 16.42
N PHE A 381 -3.25 17.57 17.68
CA PHE A 381 -4.59 17.46 18.26
C PHE A 381 -4.66 18.11 19.63
N GLY A 382 -5.87 18.48 20.00
CA GLY A 382 -6.16 18.99 21.33
C GLY A 382 -7.57 18.66 21.76
N SER A 383 -7.79 18.60 23.06
CA SER A 383 -9.12 18.47 23.66
C SER A 383 -9.28 19.38 24.86
N TYR A 384 -10.52 19.76 25.07
CA TYR A 384 -10.94 20.48 26.27
C TYR A 384 -12.14 19.78 26.88
N GLN A 385 -12.01 19.43 28.15
CA GLN A 385 -12.99 18.66 28.90
C GLN A 385 -13.49 19.46 30.11
N VAL A 386 -14.79 19.49 30.27
CA VAL A 386 -15.48 20.07 31.42
C VAL A 386 -16.23 18.97 32.14
N ARG A 387 -15.94 18.81 33.44
CA ARG A 387 -16.52 17.79 34.31
C ARG A 387 -17.66 18.38 35.16
N SER A 388 -18.59 17.53 35.57
CA SER A 388 -19.74 17.94 36.40
C SER A 388 -19.35 18.48 37.81
N ASN A 389 -18.11 18.29 38.23
CA ASN A 389 -17.56 18.81 39.49
C ASN A 389 -16.74 20.10 39.30
N ASP A 390 -16.99 20.86 38.22
CA ASP A 390 -16.30 22.11 37.86
C ASP A 390 -14.78 21.95 37.63
N GLN A 391 -14.28 20.75 37.45
CA GLN A 391 -12.92 20.50 37.05
C GLN A 391 -12.77 20.56 35.54
N HIS A 392 -11.59 20.97 35.10
CA HIS A 392 -11.26 21.08 33.70
C HIS A 392 -9.99 20.32 33.35
N GLN A 393 -9.95 19.78 32.15
CA GLN A 393 -8.73 19.20 31.58
C GLN A 393 -8.53 19.76 30.17
N THR A 394 -7.30 20.11 29.85
CA THR A 394 -6.89 20.45 28.50
C THR A 394 -5.78 19.50 28.10
N SER A 395 -5.95 18.85 26.97
CA SER A 395 -4.93 17.96 26.41
C SER A 395 -4.47 18.53 25.07
N PHE A 396 -3.19 18.40 24.77
CA PHE A 396 -2.65 18.65 23.45
C PHE A 396 -1.56 17.63 23.15
N GLY A 397 -1.42 17.27 21.88
CA GLY A 397 -0.43 16.29 21.48
C GLY A 397 -0.04 16.41 20.03
N VAL A 398 1.00 15.69 19.69
CA VAL A 398 1.51 15.54 18.34
C VAL A 398 1.87 14.08 18.08
N ASN A 399 1.48 13.60 16.91
CA ASN A 399 1.85 12.29 16.41
C ASN A 399 2.63 12.45 15.11
N PHE A 400 3.67 11.66 14.94
CA PHE A 400 4.43 11.54 13.70
C PHE A 400 4.36 10.11 13.20
N THR A 401 4.08 9.94 11.92
CA THR A 401 4.09 8.65 11.25
C THR A 401 5.14 8.63 10.16
N VAL A 402 5.95 7.58 10.15
CA VAL A 402 6.95 7.29 9.13
C VAL A 402 6.61 5.94 8.51
N LYS A 403 6.43 5.90 7.17
CA LYS A 403 6.20 4.68 6.37
C LYS A 403 7.38 4.52 5.41
N GLN A 404 8.03 3.35 5.42
CA GLN A 404 9.13 3.03 4.49
C GLN A 404 8.66 2.05 3.43
#